data_8a106e09a030b364b7c24bacd5f43098
#
_entry.id   8a106e09a030b364b7c24bacd5f43098
#
_cell.length_a   1.000
_cell.length_b   1.000
_cell.length_c   1.000
_cell.angle_alpha   90.00
_cell.angle_beta   90.00
_cell.angle_gamma   90.00
#
_symmetry.space_group_name_H-M   'P 1'
#
loop_
_entity.id
_entity.type
_entity.pdbx_description
1 polymer ?
#
loop_
_entity_poly.entity_id
_entity_poly.type
_entity_poly.pdbx_seq_one_letter_code
_entity_poly.pdbx_strand_id
1 'polypeptide(L)'
;PENKADDTAAADAGQPENARAAQAGETANESTAATAKADGTAAQPETQVAARKTVVVTSPVRTGQQVYAEQADLVVLGMVSEGAEIIADGNIHVYAPMRGRALAGESGDKSARIFLQSMQAELVSIAGIYRVFEQNLPPSLHKKAVQIELQDDERLAIFAINAN
;
A
#
# COMPACT_ATOMS: atom_id res chain seq x y z
N PRO A 1 18.28 26.41 52.19
CA PRO A 1 19.04 27.45 51.53
C PRO A 1 19.13 27.05 50.02
N GLU A 2 18.36 27.65 49.22
CA GLU A 2 18.65 28.87 48.45
C GLU A 2 19.96 28.81 47.66
N ASN A 3 19.88 28.90 46.38
CA ASN A 3 20.17 30.06 45.54
C ASN A 3 20.04 29.60 44.05
N LYS A 4 19.14 30.13 43.29
CA LYS A 4 19.04 31.43 42.68
C LYS A 4 19.99 31.62 41.44
N ALA A 5 19.28 31.72 40.37
CA ALA A 5 19.32 32.73 39.30
C ALA A 5 20.57 32.80 38.41
N ASP A 6 20.35 32.99 37.25
CA ASP A 6 20.24 34.09 36.25
C ASP A 6 21.14 33.73 35.08
N ASP A 7 20.90 34.00 33.93
CA ASP A 7 20.25 35.00 33.11
C ASP A 7 20.98 35.07 31.75
N THR A 8 20.21 35.42 30.76
CA THR A 8 20.56 36.26 29.59
C THR A 8 21.28 35.58 28.41
N ALA A 9 20.57 35.47 27.37
CA ALA A 9 20.22 36.39 26.29
C ALA A 9 21.11 36.31 25.05
N ALA A 10 20.40 36.23 24.00
CA ALA A 10 20.36 37.05 22.79
C ALA A 10 21.29 36.74 21.64
N ALA A 11 20.59 36.49 20.55
CA ALA A 11 20.71 37.15 19.23
C ALA A 11 22.03 37.01 18.44
N ASP A 12 21.96 36.56 17.23
CA ASP A 12 22.01 37.49 16.11
C ASP A 12 21.86 36.77 14.77
N ALA A 13 21.18 37.47 13.94
CA ALA A 13 20.86 37.33 12.55
C ALA A 13 22.06 37.18 11.61
N GLY A 14 21.81 36.57 10.46
CA GLY A 14 22.73 36.60 9.36
C GLY A 14 22.24 35.86 8.10
N GLN A 15 21.22 36.38 7.44
CA GLN A 15 21.18 36.27 5.98
C GLN A 15 22.14 37.26 5.34
N PRO A 16 22.70 36.93 4.18
CA PRO A 16 22.30 37.77 3.06
C PRO A 16 22.00 37.00 1.76
N GLU A 17 21.02 37.55 1.10
CA GLU A 17 20.74 37.48 -0.32
C GLU A 17 21.99 37.65 -1.19
N ASN A 18 22.03 36.94 -2.31
CA ASN A 18 22.41 37.65 -3.53
C ASN A 18 21.80 36.98 -4.78
N ALA A 19 21.02 37.79 -5.43
CA ALA A 19 20.44 37.59 -6.74
C ALA A 19 21.45 37.93 -7.84
N ARG A 20 21.33 37.35 -9.01
CA ARG A 20 21.34 37.94 -10.36
C ARG A 20 21.73 36.90 -11.39
N ALA A 21 20.80 36.55 -12.23
CA ALA A 21 20.38 37.17 -13.51
C ALA A 21 21.15 36.65 -14.73
N ALA A 22 20.35 36.02 -15.58
CA ALA A 22 20.02 36.30 -16.99
C ALA A 22 21.04 35.86 -18.07
N GLN A 23 20.56 35.16 -19.04
CA GLN A 23 20.32 35.42 -20.46
C GLN A 23 20.40 34.13 -21.24
N ALA A 24 19.33 33.71 -21.85
CA ALA A 24 18.87 33.97 -23.22
C ALA A 24 19.79 33.37 -24.31
N GLY A 25 19.23 32.46 -25.05
CA GLY A 25 19.82 31.90 -26.27
C GLY A 25 18.73 31.15 -27.06
N GLU A 26 17.96 31.92 -27.79
CA GLU A 26 17.05 31.52 -28.85
C GLU A 26 17.86 30.98 -30.03
N THR A 27 17.44 29.82 -30.59
CA THR A 27 17.49 29.63 -32.04
C THR A 27 16.42 28.64 -32.48
N ALA A 28 15.48 29.19 -33.18
CA ALA A 28 14.50 28.51 -33.99
C ALA A 28 15.20 27.73 -35.13
N ASN A 29 14.68 26.58 -35.48
CA ASN A 29 14.70 26.14 -36.88
C ASN A 29 13.39 25.42 -37.23
N GLU A 30 12.75 26.06 -38.13
CA GLU A 30 11.52 25.75 -38.83
C GLU A 30 11.81 24.81 -40.02
N SER A 31 10.77 24.09 -40.39
CA SER A 31 10.55 23.44 -41.70
C SER A 31 10.65 21.91 -41.68
N THR A 32 9.69 21.11 -42.11
CA THR A 32 8.67 21.22 -43.14
C THR A 32 7.68 20.07 -43.00
N ALA A 33 6.46 20.32 -43.41
CA ALA A 33 5.35 19.41 -43.50
C ALA A 33 5.60 18.22 -44.44
N ALA A 34 5.09 17.04 -44.05
CA ALA A 34 4.61 16.06 -45.00
C ALA A 34 3.44 15.28 -44.42
N THR A 35 2.31 15.50 -44.99
CA THR A 35 1.02 14.86 -44.81
C THR A 35 1.11 13.36 -45.17
N ALA A 36 0.66 12.48 -44.27
CA ALA A 36 0.11 11.19 -44.65
C ALA A 36 -1.00 10.76 -43.71
N LYS A 37 -2.12 10.46 -44.31
CA LYS A 37 -3.43 10.11 -43.81
C LYS A 37 -3.45 8.84 -42.96
N ALA A 38 -4.31 8.92 -41.90
CA ALA A 38 -5.34 7.97 -41.52
C ALA A 38 -4.96 6.49 -41.30
N ASP A 39 -5.10 6.04 -40.04
CA ASP A 39 -6.21 5.14 -39.77
C ASP A 39 -6.49 5.20 -38.23
N GLY A 40 -7.72 5.46 -37.91
CA GLY A 40 -8.15 5.58 -36.52
C GLY A 40 -8.25 4.19 -35.88
N THR A 41 -7.26 3.85 -35.10
CA THR A 41 -7.42 2.91 -34.02
C THR A 41 -7.19 3.72 -32.77
N ALA A 42 -8.27 3.99 -32.04
CA ALA A 42 -8.22 4.56 -30.71
C ALA A 42 -7.37 3.62 -29.86
N ALA A 43 -6.10 3.94 -29.71
CA ALA A 43 -5.27 3.36 -28.67
C ALA A 43 -5.87 3.81 -27.35
N GLN A 44 -6.55 2.89 -26.68
CA GLN A 44 -6.85 3.04 -25.28
C GLN A 44 -5.52 3.32 -24.56
N PRO A 45 -5.45 4.29 -23.63
CA PRO A 45 -4.26 4.45 -22.83
C PRO A 45 -4.07 3.14 -22.07
N GLU A 46 -3.13 2.32 -22.51
CA GLU A 46 -2.63 1.23 -21.70
C GLU A 46 -2.02 1.89 -20.48
N THR A 47 -2.76 1.90 -19.40
CA THR A 47 -2.24 2.21 -18.08
C THR A 47 -1.16 1.16 -17.83
N GLN A 48 0.09 1.51 -18.11
CA GLN A 48 1.22 0.69 -17.72
C GLN A 48 1.22 0.63 -16.19
N VAL A 49 0.54 -0.37 -15.67
CA VAL A 49 0.63 -0.71 -14.26
C VAL A 49 2.07 -1.17 -14.05
N ALA A 50 2.86 -0.35 -13.38
CA ALA A 50 4.22 -0.73 -13.03
C ALA A 50 4.16 -2.07 -12.29
N ALA A 51 4.83 -3.08 -12.83
CA ALA A 51 4.86 -4.41 -12.23
C ALA A 51 5.46 -4.31 -10.82
N ARG A 52 4.66 -4.61 -9.80
CA ARG A 52 5.14 -4.67 -8.42
C ARG A 52 5.96 -5.93 -8.21
N LYS A 53 6.97 -5.83 -7.38
CA LYS A 53 7.71 -7.01 -6.91
C LYS A 53 6.78 -7.86 -6.05
N THR A 54 7.07 -9.16 -5.94
CA THR A 54 6.35 -10.07 -5.05
C THR A 54 7.32 -10.66 -4.05
N VAL A 55 6.97 -10.52 -2.77
CA VAL A 55 7.68 -11.20 -1.67
C VAL A 55 6.95 -12.48 -1.34
N VAL A 56 7.66 -13.61 -1.33
CA VAL A 56 7.09 -14.93 -1.02
C VAL A 56 7.63 -15.43 0.30
N VAL A 57 6.72 -15.72 1.25
CA VAL A 57 7.03 -16.28 2.56
C VAL A 57 6.51 -17.71 2.62
N THR A 58 7.42 -18.67 2.72
CA THR A 58 7.09 -20.11 2.75
C THR A 58 6.93 -20.66 4.15
N SER A 59 7.60 -20.02 5.13
CA SER A 59 7.56 -20.43 6.53
C SER A 59 6.36 -19.87 7.28
N PRO A 60 5.87 -20.56 8.34
CA PRO A 60 4.82 -20.01 9.20
C PRO A 60 5.26 -18.70 9.88
N VAL A 61 4.37 -17.71 9.92
CA VAL A 61 4.55 -16.46 10.67
C VAL A 61 3.94 -16.67 12.07
N ARG A 62 4.81 -16.65 13.08
CA ARG A 62 4.41 -16.98 14.46
C ARG A 62 4.01 -15.74 15.25
N THR A 63 3.27 -15.95 16.34
CA THR A 63 2.87 -14.91 17.29
C THR A 63 4.03 -13.98 17.64
N GLY A 64 3.80 -12.66 17.55
CA GLY A 64 4.80 -11.64 17.78
C GLY A 64 5.76 -11.38 16.61
N GLN A 65 5.64 -12.12 15.52
CA GLN A 65 6.40 -11.84 14.30
C GLN A 65 5.60 -10.92 13.38
N GLN A 66 6.35 -10.05 12.69
CA GLN A 66 5.83 -9.15 11.67
C GLN A 66 6.60 -9.38 10.37
N VAL A 67 5.89 -9.39 9.27
CA VAL A 67 6.46 -9.46 7.91
C VAL A 67 5.95 -8.26 7.14
N TYR A 68 6.87 -7.49 6.56
CA TYR A 68 6.53 -6.33 5.73
C TYR A 68 7.12 -6.48 4.32
N ALA A 69 6.25 -6.40 3.31
CA ALA A 69 6.60 -6.37 1.90
C ALA A 69 6.54 -4.93 1.38
N GLU A 70 7.66 -4.21 1.52
CA GLU A 70 7.79 -2.82 1.08
C GLU A 70 7.78 -2.73 -0.44
N GLN A 71 6.93 -1.85 -0.99
CA GLN A 71 6.71 -1.62 -2.43
C GLN A 71 6.43 -2.91 -3.23
N ALA A 72 5.82 -3.90 -2.58
CA ALA A 72 5.65 -5.23 -3.12
C ALA A 72 4.29 -5.83 -2.75
N ASP A 73 3.88 -6.84 -3.52
CA ASP A 73 2.82 -7.76 -3.12
C ASP A 73 3.39 -8.85 -2.21
N LEU A 74 2.59 -9.36 -1.30
CA LEU A 74 2.97 -10.39 -0.35
C LEU A 74 2.21 -11.69 -0.62
N VAL A 75 2.96 -12.77 -0.79
CA VAL A 75 2.42 -14.13 -0.90
C VAL A 75 2.91 -14.96 0.28
N VAL A 76 1.99 -15.49 1.08
CA VAL A 76 2.29 -16.31 2.25
C VAL A 76 1.76 -17.72 2.04
N LEU A 77 2.65 -18.70 2.02
CA LEU A 77 2.32 -20.11 1.88
C LEU A 77 2.24 -20.82 3.24
N GLY A 78 2.85 -20.23 4.27
CA GLY A 78 2.81 -20.72 5.64
C GLY A 78 1.61 -20.18 6.43
N MET A 79 1.23 -20.86 7.50
CA MET A 79 0.19 -20.39 8.41
C MET A 79 0.58 -19.08 9.10
N VAL A 80 -0.36 -18.15 9.23
CA VAL A 80 -0.21 -16.93 10.03
C VAL A 80 -0.92 -17.13 11.35
N SER A 81 -0.15 -17.18 12.44
CA SER A 81 -0.67 -17.43 13.79
C SER A 81 -1.38 -16.21 14.37
N GLU A 82 -2.20 -16.43 15.38
CA GLU A 82 -2.79 -15.35 16.20
C GLU A 82 -1.69 -14.45 16.77
N GLY A 83 -1.90 -13.12 16.77
CA GLY A 83 -0.90 -12.15 17.21
C GLY A 83 0.31 -12.00 16.27
N ALA A 84 0.32 -12.65 15.11
CA ALA A 84 1.25 -12.37 14.03
C ALA A 84 0.69 -11.29 13.10
N GLU A 85 1.57 -10.59 12.40
CA GLU A 85 1.18 -9.48 11.51
C GLU A 85 1.86 -9.59 10.15
N ILE A 86 1.10 -9.42 9.09
CA ILE A 86 1.60 -9.38 7.73
C ILE A 86 1.16 -8.07 7.08
N ILE A 87 2.12 -7.38 6.47
CA ILE A 87 1.93 -6.04 5.89
C ILE A 87 2.46 -6.04 4.46
N ALA A 88 1.76 -5.36 3.56
CA ALA A 88 2.22 -5.13 2.20
C ALA A 88 1.77 -3.76 1.69
N ASP A 89 2.60 -3.11 0.88
CA ASP A 89 2.18 -1.92 0.15
C ASP A 89 1.24 -2.25 -1.02
N GLY A 90 1.32 -3.47 -1.50
CA GLY A 90 0.44 -4.02 -2.53
C GLY A 90 -0.61 -4.99 -1.99
N ASN A 91 -0.87 -6.03 -2.78
CA ASN A 91 -1.83 -7.07 -2.44
C ASN A 91 -1.25 -8.10 -1.45
N ILE A 92 -2.13 -8.76 -0.71
CA ILE A 92 -1.76 -9.87 0.16
C ILE A 92 -2.49 -11.14 -0.29
N HIS A 93 -1.73 -12.22 -0.45
CA HIS A 93 -2.25 -13.54 -0.78
C HIS A 93 -1.79 -14.55 0.29
N VAL A 94 -2.73 -15.17 1.00
CA VAL A 94 -2.42 -16.21 2.00
C VAL A 94 -3.07 -17.52 1.60
N TYR A 95 -2.24 -18.49 1.26
CA TYR A 95 -2.66 -19.85 0.85
C TYR A 95 -2.63 -20.85 2.01
N ALA A 96 -2.81 -20.36 3.23
CA ALA A 96 -2.84 -21.15 4.46
C ALA A 96 -3.83 -20.52 5.46
N PRO A 97 -4.07 -21.12 6.62
CA PRO A 97 -4.90 -20.50 7.66
C PRO A 97 -4.36 -19.15 8.10
N MET A 98 -5.18 -18.11 7.97
CA MET A 98 -4.89 -16.75 8.40
C MET A 98 -5.60 -16.45 9.71
N ARG A 99 -4.85 -16.42 10.83
CA ARG A 99 -5.41 -16.16 12.17
C ARG A 99 -4.98 -14.84 12.77
N GLY A 100 -3.91 -14.23 12.27
CA GLY A 100 -3.38 -12.96 12.75
C GLY A 100 -3.98 -11.75 12.05
N ARG A 101 -3.15 -10.73 11.84
CA ARG A 101 -3.52 -9.46 11.24
C ARG A 101 -2.92 -9.31 9.84
N ALA A 102 -3.72 -8.81 8.89
CA ALA A 102 -3.31 -8.57 7.51
C ALA A 102 -3.60 -7.12 7.11
N LEU A 103 -2.54 -6.39 6.72
CA LEU A 103 -2.60 -4.98 6.33
C LEU A 103 -2.07 -4.83 4.90
N ALA A 104 -2.96 -4.61 3.96
CA ALA A 104 -2.65 -4.36 2.55
C ALA A 104 -2.74 -2.88 2.20
N GLY A 105 -2.03 -2.46 1.16
CA GLY A 105 -2.08 -1.06 0.72
C GLY A 105 -1.54 -0.08 1.76
N GLU A 106 -0.53 -0.47 2.55
CA GLU A 106 -0.02 0.35 3.66
C GLU A 106 0.50 1.70 3.20
N SER A 107 1.01 1.79 1.98
CA SER A 107 1.41 3.05 1.33
C SER A 107 0.22 3.95 0.90
N GLY A 108 -1.02 3.58 1.23
CA GLY A 108 -2.24 4.31 0.87
C GLY A 108 -2.90 3.81 -0.42
N ASP A 109 -2.51 2.63 -0.93
CA ASP A 109 -3.13 2.05 -2.11
C ASP A 109 -4.51 1.47 -1.80
N LYS A 110 -5.55 2.22 -2.12
CA LYS A 110 -6.96 1.82 -1.96
C LYS A 110 -7.38 0.71 -2.94
N SER A 111 -6.60 0.44 -3.98
CA SER A 111 -6.88 -0.63 -4.94
C SER A 111 -6.33 -1.99 -4.50
N ALA A 112 -5.53 -2.02 -3.44
CA ALA A 112 -4.98 -3.24 -2.88
C ALA A 112 -6.09 -4.19 -2.41
N ARG A 113 -5.81 -5.48 -2.51
CA ARG A 113 -6.74 -6.55 -2.14
C ARG A 113 -6.09 -7.59 -1.26
N ILE A 114 -6.90 -8.27 -0.47
CA ILE A 114 -6.44 -9.39 0.37
C ILE A 114 -7.18 -10.65 -0.06
N PHE A 115 -6.42 -11.70 -0.35
CA PHE A 115 -6.93 -13.02 -0.72
C PHE A 115 -6.51 -14.03 0.34
N LEU A 116 -7.47 -14.66 0.98
CA LEU A 116 -7.23 -15.63 2.05
C LEU A 116 -7.88 -16.95 1.68
N GLN A 117 -7.13 -18.05 1.70
CA GLN A 117 -7.67 -19.38 1.47
C GLN A 117 -8.52 -19.87 2.65
N SER A 118 -8.20 -19.44 3.87
CA SER A 118 -8.94 -19.83 5.08
C SER A 118 -9.02 -18.64 6.03
N MET A 119 -10.18 -17.97 6.00
CA MET A 119 -10.43 -16.75 6.79
C MET A 119 -10.66 -17.09 8.25
N GLN A 120 -9.73 -16.68 9.11
CA GLN A 120 -9.79 -16.77 10.57
C GLN A 120 -9.11 -15.54 11.17
N ALA A 121 -8.91 -14.45 10.40
CA ALA A 121 -8.14 -13.29 10.81
C ALA A 121 -8.75 -12.57 12.00
N GLU A 122 -7.89 -12.02 12.86
CA GLU A 122 -8.26 -11.10 13.95
C GLU A 122 -8.59 -9.71 13.40
N LEU A 123 -7.81 -9.25 12.41
CA LEU A 123 -7.96 -7.94 11.81
C LEU A 123 -7.52 -7.98 10.34
N VAL A 124 -8.25 -7.27 9.50
CA VAL A 124 -7.84 -6.96 8.14
C VAL A 124 -7.90 -5.45 7.92
N SER A 125 -6.95 -4.93 7.14
CA SER A 125 -6.87 -3.50 6.78
C SER A 125 -6.53 -3.34 5.31
N ILE A 126 -7.11 -2.34 4.66
CA ILE A 126 -6.71 -1.89 3.33
C ILE A 126 -6.58 -0.36 3.35
N ALA A 127 -5.41 0.15 3.01
CA ALA A 127 -5.11 1.58 2.98
C ALA A 127 -5.49 2.31 4.30
N GLY A 128 -5.26 1.66 5.45
CA GLY A 128 -5.57 2.19 6.77
C GLY A 128 -7.03 2.02 7.22
N ILE A 129 -7.93 1.60 6.33
CA ILE A 129 -9.30 1.25 6.71
C ILE A 129 -9.31 -0.19 7.20
N TYR A 130 -9.70 -0.42 8.45
CA TYR A 130 -9.59 -1.73 9.07
C TYR A 130 -10.93 -2.27 9.58
N ARG A 131 -10.98 -3.59 9.72
CA ARG A 131 -12.08 -4.31 10.36
C ARG A 131 -11.53 -5.37 11.32
N VAL A 132 -12.02 -5.34 12.56
CA VAL A 132 -11.68 -6.31 13.61
C VAL A 132 -12.74 -7.40 13.68
N PHE A 133 -12.32 -8.65 13.86
CA PHE A 133 -13.17 -9.82 13.96
C PHE A 133 -13.02 -10.49 15.33
N GLU A 134 -13.40 -9.76 16.39
CA GLU A 134 -13.47 -10.34 17.72
C GLU A 134 -14.60 -11.38 17.80
N GLN A 135 -14.26 -12.67 17.71
CA GLN A 135 -15.16 -13.82 17.89
C GLN A 135 -16.44 -13.87 17.01
N ASN A 136 -16.66 -12.90 16.13
CA ASN A 136 -17.88 -12.72 15.35
C ASN A 136 -17.67 -12.85 13.83
N LEU A 137 -16.79 -13.76 13.41
CA LEU A 137 -16.70 -14.06 12.00
C LEU A 137 -17.97 -14.84 11.60
N PRO A 138 -18.76 -14.36 10.61
CA PRO A 138 -19.93 -15.09 10.16
C PRO A 138 -19.56 -16.52 9.76
N PRO A 139 -20.38 -17.53 10.12
CA PRO A 139 -20.11 -18.93 9.74
C PRO A 139 -19.91 -19.12 8.24
N SER A 140 -20.54 -18.27 7.43
CA SER A 140 -20.40 -18.25 5.97
C SER A 140 -18.99 -17.87 5.47
N LEU A 141 -18.19 -17.18 6.29
CA LEU A 141 -16.85 -16.75 5.95
C LEU A 141 -15.77 -17.51 6.72
N HIS A 142 -16.11 -18.07 7.90
CA HIS A 142 -15.16 -18.77 8.75
C HIS A 142 -14.56 -19.99 8.04
N LYS A 143 -13.23 -20.03 7.97
CA LYS A 143 -12.44 -21.06 7.27
C LYS A 143 -12.76 -21.20 5.77
N LYS A 144 -13.34 -20.17 5.17
CA LYS A 144 -13.62 -20.13 3.74
C LYS A 144 -12.58 -19.30 3.00
N ALA A 145 -12.45 -19.59 1.71
CA ALA A 145 -11.67 -18.75 0.82
C ALA A 145 -12.42 -17.44 0.58
N VAL A 146 -11.73 -16.31 0.79
CA VAL A 146 -12.33 -14.98 0.68
C VAL A 146 -11.41 -14.01 -0.06
N GLN A 147 -12.04 -13.06 -0.74
CA GLN A 147 -11.43 -11.86 -1.25
C GLN A 147 -11.93 -10.67 -0.43
N ILE A 148 -11.04 -9.77 -0.08
CA ILE A 148 -11.35 -8.53 0.65
C ILE A 148 -10.88 -7.37 -0.20
N GLU A 149 -11.74 -6.38 -0.38
CA GLU A 149 -11.45 -5.16 -1.11
C GLU A 149 -12.08 -3.95 -0.42
N LEU A 150 -11.49 -2.79 -0.65
CA LEU A 150 -12.04 -1.52 -0.21
C LEU A 150 -13.00 -0.98 -1.27
N GLN A 151 -14.21 -0.65 -0.87
CA GLN A 151 -15.21 -0.02 -1.75
C GLN A 151 -15.10 1.51 -1.72
N ASP A 152 -15.70 2.17 -2.70
CA ASP A 152 -15.67 3.63 -2.84
C ASP A 152 -16.24 4.39 -1.62
N ASP A 153 -17.10 3.74 -0.85
CA ASP A 153 -17.70 4.27 0.38
C ASP A 153 -16.81 4.03 1.64
N GLU A 154 -15.54 3.70 1.44
CA GLU A 154 -14.56 3.41 2.49
C GLU A 154 -14.95 2.25 3.41
N ARG A 155 -15.69 1.28 2.89
CA ARG A 155 -16.03 0.04 3.61
C ARG A 155 -15.29 -1.16 3.05
N LEU A 156 -14.80 -2.02 3.95
CA LEU A 156 -14.22 -3.30 3.56
C LEU A 156 -15.33 -4.29 3.22
N ALA A 157 -15.38 -4.68 1.97
CA ALA A 157 -16.23 -5.74 1.47
C ALA A 157 -15.49 -7.07 1.49
N ILE A 158 -16.16 -8.12 1.95
CA ILE A 158 -15.61 -9.47 2.03
C ILE A 158 -16.50 -10.41 1.23
N PHE A 159 -15.91 -11.01 0.21
CA PHE A 159 -16.59 -11.93 -0.69
C PHE A 159 -16.03 -13.34 -0.52
N ALA A 160 -16.90 -14.33 -0.39
CA ALA A 160 -16.47 -15.73 -0.45
C ALA A 160 -16.05 -16.07 -1.87
N ILE A 161 -14.87 -16.65 -2.03
CA ILE A 161 -14.43 -17.19 -3.32
C ILE A 161 -14.99 -18.60 -3.42
N ASN A 162 -16.07 -18.75 -4.18
CA ASN A 162 -16.63 -20.05 -4.45
C ASN A 162 -15.90 -20.65 -5.66
N ALA A 163 -15.22 -21.78 -5.44
CA ALA A 163 -14.85 -22.64 -6.55
C ALA A 163 -16.13 -23.28 -7.07
N ASN A 164 -16.52 -22.93 -8.29
CA ASN A 164 -17.64 -23.55 -8.99
C ASN A 164 -17.25 -24.94 -9.47
#